data_caf0d25e108564ace33851e7f90ec904
#
_entry.id   caf0d25e108564ace33851e7f90ec904
#
_cell.length_a   1.000
_cell.length_b   1.000
_cell.length_c   1.000
_cell.angle_alpha   90.00
_cell.angle_beta   90.00
_cell.angle_gamma   90.00
#
_symmetry.space_group_name_H-M   'P 1'
#
loop_
_entity.id
_entity.type
_entity.pdbx_description
1 polymer ?
#
loop_
_entity_poly.entity_id
_entity_poly.type
_entity_poly.pdbx_seq_one_letter_code
_entity_poly.pdbx_strand_id
1 'polypeptide(L)' 'DDGEDASEDLSKLSVNDLKERLKAKGLPVGGKKAELIARLQDDEQE' A
#
# COMPACT_ATOMS: atom_id res chain seq x y z
N ASP A 1 -7.23 -15.95 9.68
CA ASP A 1 -6.83 -15.81 9.56
C ASP A 1 -6.38 -15.51 9.30
N ASP A 2 -6.22 -15.25 9.39
CA ASP A 2 -5.78 -14.86 9.14
C ASP A 2 -5.11 -14.78 8.56
N GLY A 3 -4.75 -14.68 8.33
CA GLY A 3 -4.12 -14.46 7.80
C GLY A 3 -3.79 -14.46 7.00
N GLU A 4 -3.78 -14.47 6.77
CA GLU A 4 -3.46 -14.45 6.04
C GLU A 4 -3.35 -14.09 5.26
N ASP A 5 -3.20 -13.94 5.53
CA ASP A 5 -3.34 -13.54 4.59
C ASP A 5 -2.36 -13.04 3.72
N ALA A 6 -2.21 -13.44 2.87
CA ALA A 6 -1.21 -13.08 1.97
C ALA A 6 -1.30 -11.65 1.63
N SER A 7 -2.44 -11.15 1.54
CA SER A 7 -2.55 -9.75 1.23
C SER A 7 -2.74 -8.99 2.52
N GLU A 8 -1.93 -7.99 2.69
CA GLU A 8 -2.03 -7.14 3.83
C GLU A 8 -3.22 -6.22 3.72
N ASP A 9 -3.76 -5.89 4.86
CA ASP A 9 -4.81 -4.91 4.90
C ASP A 9 -4.15 -3.54 4.87
N LEU A 10 -4.06 -2.96 3.71
CA LEU A 10 -3.35 -1.70 3.54
C LEU A 10 -4.01 -0.58 4.34
N SER A 11 -5.30 -0.69 4.57
CA SER A 11 -5.97 0.38 5.31
C SER A 11 -5.54 0.42 6.77
N LYS A 12 -4.93 -0.63 7.26
CA LYS A 12 -4.42 -0.64 8.64
C LYS A 12 -3.06 -0.01 8.76
N LEU A 13 -2.40 0.24 7.66
CA LEU A 13 -1.09 0.84 7.70
C LEU A 13 -1.21 2.34 7.80
N SER A 14 -0.19 2.96 8.40
CA SER A 14 -0.15 4.40 8.45
C SER A 14 0.31 4.97 7.12
N VAL A 15 0.13 6.28 6.96
CA VAL A 15 0.58 6.94 5.75
C VAL A 15 2.07 6.71 5.55
N ASN A 16 2.83 6.78 6.63
CA ASN A 16 4.28 6.55 6.53
C ASN A 16 4.59 5.16 6.01
N ASP A 17 3.89 4.16 6.52
CA ASP A 17 4.10 2.80 6.05
C ASP A 17 3.78 2.68 4.57
N LEU A 18 2.67 3.27 4.15
CA LEU A 18 2.27 3.22 2.76
C LEU A 18 3.31 3.89 1.87
N LYS A 19 3.81 5.04 2.32
CA LYS A 19 4.81 5.76 1.54
C LYS A 19 6.07 4.95 1.37
N GLU A 20 6.49 4.29 2.44
CA GLU A 20 7.71 3.50 2.35
C GLU A 20 7.55 2.35 1.38
N ARG A 21 6.39 1.72 1.38
CA ARG A 21 6.15 0.65 0.43
C ARG A 21 6.19 1.16 -1.00
N LEU A 22 5.59 2.32 -1.22
CA LEU A 22 5.59 2.91 -2.55
C LEU A 22 7.01 3.26 -2.98
N LYS A 23 7.79 3.81 -2.08
CA LYS A 23 9.18 4.14 -2.40
C LYS A 23 9.96 2.90 -2.78
N ALA A 24 9.75 1.83 -2.04
CA ALA A 24 10.46 0.60 -2.35
C ALA A 24 10.10 0.08 -3.73
N LYS A 25 8.91 0.38 -4.19
CA LYS A 25 8.48 -0.05 -5.52
C LYS A 25 8.78 0.98 -6.60
N GLY A 26 9.29 2.13 -6.21
CA GLY A 26 9.57 3.18 -7.19
C GLY A 26 8.33 3.93 -7.63
N LEU A 27 7.30 3.92 -6.80
CA LEU A 27 6.05 4.57 -7.13
C LEU A 27 5.95 5.93 -6.45
N PRO A 28 5.13 6.83 -6.98
CA PRO A 28 4.95 8.13 -6.34
C PRO A 28 4.30 7.98 -4.98
N VAL A 29 4.72 8.81 -4.04
CA VAL A 29 4.23 8.72 -2.68
C VAL A 29 3.35 9.90 -2.30
N GLY A 30 2.96 10.73 -3.25
CA GLY A 30 2.11 11.86 -2.97
C GLY A 30 0.66 11.45 -2.92
N GLY A 31 -0.15 12.29 -2.27
CA GLY A 31 -1.57 12.05 -2.25
C GLY A 31 -2.06 11.63 -0.88
N LYS A 32 -3.33 11.34 -0.81
CA LYS A 32 -3.95 10.96 0.44
C LYS A 32 -3.76 9.47 0.71
N LYS A 33 -4.05 9.09 1.94
CA LYS A 33 -3.91 7.69 2.31
C LYS A 33 -4.68 6.79 1.36
N ALA A 34 -5.89 7.17 1.01
CA ALA A 34 -6.68 6.35 0.11
C ALA A 34 -6.00 6.19 -1.24
N GLU A 35 -5.36 7.24 -1.70
CA GLU A 35 -4.65 7.17 -2.97
C GLU A 35 -3.42 6.28 -2.87
N LEU A 36 -2.72 6.36 -1.75
CA LEU A 36 -1.57 5.51 -1.56
C LEU A 36 -1.98 4.05 -1.56
N ILE A 37 -3.07 3.76 -0.89
CA ILE A 37 -3.58 2.40 -0.86
C ILE A 37 -3.95 1.94 -2.27
N ALA A 38 -4.65 2.78 -3.00
CA ALA A 38 -5.04 2.41 -4.36
C ALA A 38 -3.85 2.16 -5.24
N ARG A 39 -2.80 2.98 -5.09
CA ARG A 39 -1.59 2.78 -5.87
C ARG A 39 -0.95 1.43 -5.58
N LEU A 40 -0.87 1.10 -4.30
CA LEU A 40 -0.26 -0.17 -3.93
C LEU A 40 -1.09 -1.34 -4.44
N GLN A 41 -2.40 -1.24 -4.33
CA GLN A 41 -3.26 -2.30 -4.82
C GLN A 41 -3.14 -2.46 -6.31
N ASP A 42 -3.08 -1.33 -7.01
CA ASP A 42 -2.96 -1.38 -8.46
C ASP A 42 -1.62 -1.99 -8.86
N ASP A 43 -0.57 -1.66 -8.13
CA ASP A 43 0.73 -2.21 -8.44
C ASP A 43 0.80 -3.70 -8.17
N GLU A 44 0.10 -4.17 -7.16
CA GLU A 44 0.13 -5.57 -6.81
C GLU A 44 -0.76 -6.42 -7.69
N GLN A 45 -1.68 -5.81 -8.36
CA GLN A 45 -2.50 -6.53 -9.31
C GLN A 45 -1.73 -6.67 -10.60
N GLU A 46 -1.51 -7.78 -10.99
CA GLU A 46 -0.74 -7.92 -12.19
C GLU A 46 -1.61 -7.91 -13.42
#